data_312f36ba3dcec21d7ebd0bb8a7ee3c60
#
_entry.id   312f36ba3dcec21d7ebd0bb8a7ee3c60
#
_cell.length_a   1.000
_cell.length_b   1.000
_cell.length_c   1.000
_cell.angle_alpha   90.00
_cell.angle_beta   90.00
_cell.angle_gamma   90.00
#
_symmetry.space_group_name_H-M   'P 1'
#
loop_
_entity.id
_entity.type
_entity.pdbx_description
1 polymer ?
#
loop_
_entity_poly.entity_id
_entity_poly.type
_entity_poly.pdbx_seq_one_letter_code
_entity_poly.pdbx_strand_id
1 'polypeptide(L)'
;ALSEALHADPETAWNEHRSAARLRDALAARGFAVTAAYLGLETAFLATAGSGPVRIGVCAEYDALPGLGHACGHNLIAAIAVGVASALAPLADELGITVEVYGTPAEEGGGGKIELLDRGAFAGLDLAVMAHPGPVDVAEARPFAVAHSHVRYDGKAAHAGAYPEE
;
A
#
# COMPACT_ATOMS: atom_id res chain seq x y z
N ALA A 1 12.44 -14.12 6.17
CA ALA A 1 11.02 -14.04 5.84
C ALA A 1 10.72 -12.83 4.95
N LEU A 2 9.48 -12.73 4.40
CA LEU A 2 9.12 -11.62 3.49
C LEU A 2 9.23 -10.26 4.19
N SER A 3 8.66 -10.14 5.38
CA SER A 3 8.73 -8.90 6.19
C SER A 3 10.18 -8.45 6.48
N GLU A 4 11.07 -9.37 6.81
CA GLU A 4 12.49 -9.05 7.04
C GLU A 4 13.19 -8.57 5.77
N ALA A 5 12.86 -9.17 4.63
CA ALA A 5 13.44 -8.77 3.35
C ALA A 5 12.99 -7.36 2.92
N LEU A 6 11.73 -7.00 3.20
CA LEU A 6 11.22 -5.64 2.99
C LEU A 6 11.89 -4.66 3.96
N HIS A 7 11.97 -5.03 5.25
CA HIS A 7 12.58 -4.20 6.29
C HIS A 7 14.07 -3.90 6.01
N ALA A 8 14.80 -4.88 5.49
CA ALA A 8 16.24 -4.74 5.19
C ALA A 8 16.53 -3.90 3.94
N ASP A 9 15.53 -3.67 3.09
CA ASP A 9 15.66 -2.96 1.82
C ASP A 9 14.49 -2.00 1.62
N PRO A 10 14.39 -0.95 2.48
CA PRO A 10 13.26 -0.04 2.46
C PRO A 10 13.28 0.87 1.23
N GLU A 11 12.13 1.03 0.60
CA GLU A 11 11.91 1.92 -0.52
C GLU A 11 10.83 2.94 -0.18
N THR A 12 11.03 4.19 -0.55
CA THR A 12 10.09 5.28 -0.25
C THR A 12 9.00 5.40 -1.31
N ALA A 13 7.99 6.18 -1.00
CA ALA A 13 6.83 6.45 -1.84
C ALA A 13 7.17 6.60 -3.34
N TRP A 14 6.43 5.90 -4.18
CA TRP A 14 6.57 5.82 -5.65
C TRP A 14 7.87 5.18 -6.18
N ASN A 15 8.74 4.69 -5.30
CA ASN A 15 10.00 4.02 -5.66
C ASN A 15 10.06 2.57 -5.17
N GLU A 16 8.93 1.99 -4.78
CA GLU A 16 8.82 0.67 -4.14
C GLU A 16 8.91 -0.50 -5.15
N HIS A 17 9.78 -0.39 -6.15
CA HIS A 17 9.87 -1.34 -7.26
C HIS A 17 10.25 -2.76 -6.80
N ARG A 18 11.25 -2.89 -5.92
CA ARG A 18 11.72 -4.19 -5.41
C ARG A 18 10.73 -4.77 -4.41
N SER A 19 10.14 -3.92 -3.58
CA SER A 19 9.10 -4.31 -2.62
C SER A 19 7.88 -4.87 -3.34
N ALA A 20 7.36 -4.14 -4.33
CA ALA A 20 6.27 -4.60 -5.17
C ALA A 20 6.60 -5.91 -5.91
N ALA A 21 7.83 -6.04 -6.45
CA ALA A 21 8.28 -7.27 -7.11
C ALA A 21 8.27 -8.46 -6.15
N ARG A 22 8.84 -8.32 -4.94
CA ARG A 22 8.85 -9.38 -3.92
C ARG A 22 7.45 -9.86 -3.55
N LEU A 23 6.51 -8.92 -3.41
CA LEU A 23 5.12 -9.25 -3.09
C LEU A 23 4.43 -9.98 -4.23
N ARG A 24 4.59 -9.49 -5.47
CA ARG A 24 4.06 -10.12 -6.66
C ARG A 24 4.58 -11.55 -6.83
N ASP A 25 5.89 -11.73 -6.68
CA ASP A 25 6.54 -13.04 -6.79
C ASP A 25 6.03 -14.01 -5.71
N ALA A 26 5.87 -13.51 -4.48
CA ALA A 26 5.34 -14.29 -3.37
C ALA A 26 3.89 -14.73 -3.60
N LEU A 27 3.06 -13.89 -4.21
CA LEU A 27 1.66 -14.20 -4.54
C LEU A 27 1.57 -15.12 -5.77
N ALA A 28 2.36 -14.85 -6.83
CA ALA A 28 2.42 -15.71 -8.01
C ALA A 28 2.86 -17.14 -7.66
N ALA A 29 3.85 -17.30 -6.78
CA ALA A 29 4.29 -18.60 -6.29
C ALA A 29 3.20 -19.35 -5.49
N ARG A 30 2.12 -18.68 -5.11
CA ARG A 30 0.93 -19.23 -4.42
C ARG A 30 -0.28 -19.36 -5.30
N GLY A 31 -0.11 -19.22 -6.62
CA GLY A 31 -1.15 -19.44 -7.61
C GLY A 31 -2.05 -18.23 -7.89
N PHE A 32 -1.70 -17.04 -7.41
CA PHE A 32 -2.43 -15.82 -7.77
C PHE A 32 -2.11 -15.39 -9.20
N ALA A 33 -3.12 -14.97 -9.94
CA ALA A 33 -2.94 -14.21 -11.19
C ALA A 33 -2.55 -12.77 -10.86
N VAL A 34 -1.36 -12.34 -11.31
CA VAL A 34 -0.79 -11.05 -10.92
C VAL A 34 -0.77 -10.07 -12.10
N THR A 35 -1.33 -8.89 -11.90
CA THR A 35 -1.27 -7.74 -12.82
C THR A 35 -0.35 -6.68 -12.21
N ALA A 36 0.80 -6.44 -12.82
CA ALA A 36 1.74 -5.39 -12.44
C ALA A 36 1.32 -4.03 -13.04
N ALA A 37 1.89 -2.95 -12.51
CA ALA A 37 1.60 -1.57 -12.92
C ALA A 37 0.08 -1.31 -13.01
N TYR A 38 -0.63 -1.75 -11.97
CA TYR A 38 -2.08 -1.78 -11.95
C TYR A 38 -2.66 -0.37 -12.10
N LEU A 39 -3.60 -0.25 -13.04
CA LEU A 39 -4.23 1.01 -13.43
C LEU A 39 -3.23 2.13 -13.79
N GLY A 40 -2.03 1.76 -14.29
CA GLY A 40 -1.00 2.71 -14.71
C GLY A 40 -0.15 3.28 -13.59
N LEU A 41 -0.24 2.75 -12.37
CA LEU A 41 0.67 3.05 -11.27
C LEU A 41 1.79 2.02 -11.24
N GLU A 42 3.01 2.43 -11.51
CA GLU A 42 4.16 1.56 -11.80
C GLU A 42 4.46 0.57 -10.67
N THR A 43 4.38 1.02 -9.43
CA THR A 43 4.65 0.20 -8.26
C THR A 43 3.40 -0.46 -7.66
N ALA A 44 2.18 -0.13 -8.15
CA ALA A 44 0.96 -0.82 -7.75
C ALA A 44 0.79 -2.17 -8.46
N PHE A 45 0.04 -3.06 -7.87
CA PHE A 45 -0.33 -4.35 -8.47
C PHE A 45 -1.70 -4.83 -7.97
N LEU A 46 -2.30 -5.73 -8.75
CA LEU A 46 -3.45 -6.54 -8.34
C LEU A 46 -3.06 -8.01 -8.46
N ALA A 47 -3.36 -8.80 -7.43
CA ALA A 47 -3.22 -10.25 -7.47
C ALA A 47 -4.55 -10.91 -7.09
N THR A 48 -5.03 -11.85 -7.91
CA THR A 48 -6.38 -12.43 -7.78
C THR A 48 -6.32 -13.96 -7.71
N ALA A 49 -7.11 -14.55 -6.82
CA ALA A 49 -7.32 -15.99 -6.72
C ALA A 49 -8.81 -16.29 -6.45
N GLY A 50 -9.30 -17.42 -6.99
CA GLY A 50 -10.72 -17.79 -6.97
C GLY A 50 -11.53 -17.07 -8.05
N SER A 51 -12.82 -17.45 -8.15
CA SER A 51 -13.74 -16.94 -9.17
C SER A 51 -15.18 -16.76 -8.65
N GLY A 52 -15.34 -16.76 -7.33
CA GLY A 52 -16.65 -16.59 -6.70
C GLY A 52 -17.19 -15.16 -6.83
N PRO A 53 -18.51 -14.99 -6.72
CA PRO A 53 -19.15 -13.68 -6.88
C PRO A 53 -18.84 -12.70 -5.74
N VAL A 54 -18.50 -13.18 -4.55
CA VAL A 54 -18.14 -12.32 -3.41
C VAL A 54 -16.66 -11.95 -3.49
N ARG A 55 -16.37 -10.67 -3.62
CA ARG A 55 -15.01 -10.16 -3.82
C ARG A 55 -14.46 -9.53 -2.55
N ILE A 56 -13.37 -10.11 -2.05
CA ILE A 56 -12.69 -9.66 -0.83
C ILE A 56 -11.33 -9.07 -1.21
N GLY A 57 -11.16 -7.76 -0.99
CA GLY A 57 -9.93 -7.05 -1.20
C GLY A 57 -9.08 -7.00 0.08
N VAL A 58 -7.78 -7.28 -0.05
CA VAL A 58 -6.78 -7.12 1.01
C VAL A 58 -5.77 -6.09 0.56
N CYS A 59 -5.68 -4.96 1.26
CA CYS A 59 -4.71 -3.92 0.94
C CYS A 59 -3.34 -4.24 1.54
N ALA A 60 -2.30 -4.07 0.74
CA ALA A 60 -0.90 -4.24 1.12
C ALA A 60 -0.15 -2.92 0.88
N GLU A 61 0.30 -2.27 1.96
CA GLU A 61 1.22 -1.14 1.93
C GLU A 61 2.66 -1.66 2.07
N TYR A 62 3.62 -1.00 1.44
CA TYR A 62 5.04 -1.44 1.46
C TYR A 62 6.04 -0.30 1.26
N ASP A 63 5.61 0.94 1.25
CA ASP A 63 6.50 2.10 1.28
C ASP A 63 7.09 2.33 2.67
N ALA A 64 8.25 2.96 2.70
CA ALA A 64 8.99 3.29 3.90
C ALA A 64 9.14 4.80 4.05
N LEU A 65 9.38 5.25 5.28
CA LEU A 65 9.65 6.65 5.58
C LEU A 65 11.08 7.04 5.17
N PRO A 66 11.28 8.22 4.56
CA PRO A 66 12.61 8.71 4.23
C PRO A 66 13.51 8.80 5.47
N GLY A 67 14.67 8.12 5.42
CA GLY A 67 15.67 8.13 6.49
C GLY A 67 15.32 7.31 7.75
N LEU A 68 14.08 6.78 7.85
CA LEU A 68 13.61 6.00 8.99
C LEU A 68 13.31 4.53 8.66
N GLY A 69 13.20 4.20 7.38
CA GLY A 69 12.80 2.87 6.95
C GLY A 69 11.34 2.55 7.32
N HIS A 70 11.06 1.27 7.59
CA HIS A 70 9.70 0.79 7.91
C HIS A 70 9.27 1.09 9.37
N ALA A 71 9.38 2.36 9.80
CA ALA A 71 8.99 2.75 11.15
C ALA A 71 7.47 2.69 11.39
N CYS A 72 6.66 2.84 10.34
CA CYS A 72 5.19 2.63 10.39
C CYS A 72 4.77 1.15 10.29
N GLY A 73 5.72 0.24 9.97
CA GLY A 73 5.45 -1.19 9.92
C GLY A 73 4.80 -1.68 8.63
N HIS A 74 4.92 -0.96 7.51
CA HIS A 74 4.37 -1.38 6.22
C HIS A 74 4.95 -2.71 5.72
N ASN A 75 6.17 -3.07 6.12
CA ASN A 75 6.72 -4.41 5.89
C ASN A 75 5.91 -5.53 6.56
N LEU A 76 5.28 -5.24 7.71
CA LEU A 76 4.37 -6.16 8.39
C LEU A 76 3.00 -6.20 7.70
N ILE A 77 2.46 -5.04 7.33
CA ILE A 77 1.18 -4.94 6.59
C ILE A 77 1.25 -5.77 5.31
N ALA A 78 2.31 -5.59 4.51
CA ALA A 78 2.56 -6.36 3.30
C ALA A 78 2.63 -7.87 3.55
N ALA A 79 3.37 -8.28 4.58
CA ALA A 79 3.53 -9.70 4.91
C ALA A 79 2.22 -10.32 5.42
N ILE A 80 1.43 -9.58 6.21
CA ILE A 80 0.10 -10.00 6.68
C ILE A 80 -0.85 -10.15 5.49
N ALA A 81 -0.89 -9.17 4.58
CA ALA A 81 -1.74 -9.24 3.40
C ALA A 81 -1.47 -10.50 2.55
N VAL A 82 -0.19 -10.79 2.27
CA VAL A 82 0.21 -12.02 1.58
C VAL A 82 -0.17 -13.27 2.38
N GLY A 83 -0.01 -13.24 3.70
CA GLY A 83 -0.38 -14.36 4.58
C GLY A 83 -1.88 -14.65 4.58
N VAL A 84 -2.70 -13.62 4.77
CA VAL A 84 -4.17 -13.72 4.76
C VAL A 84 -4.67 -14.23 3.41
N ALA A 85 -4.22 -13.62 2.33
CA ALA A 85 -4.60 -14.02 0.99
C ALA A 85 -4.20 -15.47 0.69
N SER A 86 -2.99 -15.88 1.09
CA SER A 86 -2.50 -17.26 0.92
C SER A 86 -3.29 -18.29 1.72
N ALA A 87 -3.84 -17.90 2.86
CA ALA A 87 -4.69 -18.78 3.68
C ALA A 87 -6.11 -18.91 3.09
N LEU A 88 -6.62 -17.84 2.47
CA LEU A 88 -7.96 -17.83 1.87
C LEU A 88 -8.01 -18.47 0.48
N ALA A 89 -6.98 -18.31 -0.33
CA ALA A 89 -6.96 -18.76 -1.71
C ALA A 89 -7.33 -20.25 -1.91
N PRO A 90 -6.83 -21.21 -1.09
CA PRO A 90 -7.22 -22.62 -1.22
C PRO A 90 -8.71 -22.89 -0.91
N LEU A 91 -9.37 -22.00 -0.21
CA LEU A 91 -10.78 -22.10 0.20
C LEU A 91 -11.70 -21.29 -0.71
N ALA A 92 -11.15 -20.54 -1.67
CA ALA A 92 -11.90 -19.55 -2.43
C ALA A 92 -13.09 -20.18 -3.20
N ASP A 93 -12.88 -21.30 -3.86
CA ASP A 93 -13.94 -21.97 -4.62
C ASP A 93 -15.02 -22.58 -3.71
N GLU A 94 -14.62 -23.18 -2.58
CA GLU A 94 -15.55 -23.74 -1.59
C GLU A 94 -16.42 -22.63 -0.96
N LEU A 95 -15.83 -21.49 -0.67
CA LEU A 95 -16.51 -20.34 -0.06
C LEU A 95 -17.26 -19.47 -1.08
N GLY A 96 -17.09 -19.70 -2.38
CA GLY A 96 -17.67 -18.89 -3.43
C GLY A 96 -17.14 -17.45 -3.44
N ILE A 97 -15.85 -17.26 -3.13
CA ILE A 97 -15.21 -15.95 -3.04
C ILE A 97 -14.14 -15.76 -4.12
N THR A 98 -13.86 -14.51 -4.41
CA THR A 98 -12.65 -14.07 -5.11
C THR A 98 -11.80 -13.28 -4.13
N VAL A 99 -10.54 -13.68 -3.94
CA VAL A 99 -9.57 -13.00 -3.07
C VAL A 99 -8.67 -12.11 -3.93
N GLU A 100 -8.63 -10.84 -3.62
CA GLU A 100 -7.85 -9.83 -4.35
C GLU A 100 -6.86 -9.14 -3.41
N VAL A 101 -5.57 -9.16 -3.76
CA VAL A 101 -4.55 -8.37 -3.04
C VAL A 101 -4.21 -7.15 -3.86
N TYR A 102 -4.46 -6.00 -3.28
CA TYR A 102 -4.13 -4.71 -3.85
C TYR A 102 -2.80 -4.22 -3.27
N GLY A 103 -1.77 -4.17 -4.11
CA GLY A 103 -0.53 -3.47 -3.77
C GLY A 103 -0.75 -1.98 -3.86
N THR A 104 -0.75 -1.33 -2.71
CA THR A 104 -1.08 0.09 -2.55
C THR A 104 0.16 0.88 -2.15
N PRO A 105 0.92 1.43 -3.13
CA PRO A 105 2.16 2.16 -2.87
C PRO A 105 1.91 3.54 -2.26
N ALA A 106 2.98 4.17 -1.79
CA ALA A 106 3.05 5.60 -1.49
C ALA A 106 1.99 6.09 -0.48
N GLU A 107 1.75 5.36 0.59
CA GLU A 107 0.81 5.78 1.64
C GLU A 107 1.34 7.03 2.37
N GLU A 108 2.63 7.04 2.72
CA GLU A 108 3.27 8.07 3.55
C GLU A 108 3.45 9.43 2.86
N GLY A 109 3.40 9.48 1.56
CA GLY A 109 3.72 10.73 0.88
C GLY A 109 3.13 10.91 -0.52
N GLY A 110 2.22 10.06 -0.94
CA GLY A 110 1.73 10.12 -2.32
C GLY A 110 0.26 9.77 -2.52
N GLY A 111 -0.38 9.17 -1.51
CA GLY A 111 -1.79 8.82 -1.56
C GLY A 111 -2.13 7.74 -2.59
N GLY A 112 -1.29 6.72 -2.74
CA GLY A 112 -1.49 5.67 -3.76
C GLY A 112 -2.85 5.00 -3.71
N LYS A 113 -3.44 4.79 -2.51
CA LYS A 113 -4.82 4.28 -2.38
C LYS A 113 -5.86 5.28 -2.90
N ILE A 114 -5.62 6.58 -2.77
CA ILE A 114 -6.50 7.62 -3.31
C ILE A 114 -6.46 7.56 -4.83
N GLU A 115 -5.26 7.50 -5.41
CA GLU A 115 -5.08 7.34 -6.86
C GLU A 115 -5.75 6.08 -7.41
N LEU A 116 -5.62 4.95 -6.70
CA LEU A 116 -6.28 3.70 -7.06
C LEU A 116 -7.81 3.82 -6.95
N LEU A 117 -8.31 4.47 -5.91
CA LEU A 117 -9.75 4.70 -5.71
C LEU A 117 -10.34 5.55 -6.84
N ASP A 118 -9.69 6.65 -7.19
CA ASP A 118 -10.11 7.56 -8.27
C ASP A 118 -10.11 6.87 -9.64
N ARG A 119 -9.23 5.87 -9.81
CA ARG A 119 -9.17 5.03 -11.02
C ARG A 119 -10.10 3.82 -10.97
N GLY A 120 -10.93 3.70 -9.93
CA GLY A 120 -11.94 2.66 -9.81
C GLY A 120 -11.41 1.29 -9.37
N ALA A 121 -10.21 1.21 -8.78
CA ALA A 121 -9.58 -0.06 -8.38
C ALA A 121 -10.50 -0.93 -7.50
N PHE A 122 -11.20 -0.29 -6.57
CA PHE A 122 -12.02 -0.97 -5.56
C PHE A 122 -13.50 -1.12 -5.96
N ALA A 123 -13.84 -0.73 -7.18
CA ALA A 123 -15.21 -0.88 -7.68
C ALA A 123 -15.61 -2.37 -7.75
N GLY A 124 -16.74 -2.70 -7.14
CA GLY A 124 -17.25 -4.07 -7.13
C GLY A 124 -16.63 -4.98 -6.07
N LEU A 125 -15.84 -4.46 -5.11
CA LEU A 125 -15.53 -5.20 -3.89
C LEU A 125 -16.74 -5.21 -2.95
N ASP A 126 -16.98 -6.36 -2.32
CA ASP A 126 -17.97 -6.49 -1.25
C ASP A 126 -17.34 -6.14 0.11
N LEU A 127 -16.04 -6.39 0.27
CA LEU A 127 -15.28 -6.08 1.47
C LEU A 127 -13.85 -5.70 1.11
N ALA A 128 -13.31 -4.67 1.76
CA ALA A 128 -11.89 -4.34 1.76
C ALA A 128 -11.34 -4.34 3.18
N VAL A 129 -10.22 -5.02 3.41
CA VAL A 129 -9.58 -5.12 4.72
C VAL A 129 -8.09 -4.81 4.65
N MET A 130 -7.56 -4.33 5.77
CA MET A 130 -6.13 -4.15 5.98
C MET A 130 -5.82 -4.31 7.47
N ALA A 131 -4.70 -4.94 7.79
CA ALA A 131 -4.18 -4.96 9.16
C ALA A 131 -3.07 -3.93 9.29
N HIS A 132 -3.18 -3.02 10.25
CA HIS A 132 -2.17 -1.99 10.50
C HIS A 132 -1.59 -2.15 11.92
N PRO A 133 -0.25 -2.15 12.09
CA PRO A 133 0.38 -2.16 13.41
C PRO A 133 -0.07 -0.96 14.25
N GLY A 134 -0.25 -1.18 15.55
CA GLY A 134 -0.66 -0.13 16.48
C GLY A 134 -0.22 -0.45 17.90
N PRO A 135 -0.31 0.51 18.83
CA PRO A 135 0.10 0.33 20.23
C PRO A 135 -0.86 -0.53 21.05
N VAL A 136 -2.04 -0.82 20.49
CA VAL A 136 -3.11 -1.63 21.14
C VAL A 136 -3.85 -2.43 20.07
N ASP A 137 -4.43 -3.55 20.48
CA ASP A 137 -5.27 -4.37 19.62
C ASP A 137 -6.67 -3.77 19.52
N VAL A 138 -7.08 -3.40 18.32
CA VAL A 138 -8.43 -2.91 18.00
C VAL A 138 -8.97 -3.59 16.75
N ALA A 139 -10.23 -3.96 16.74
CA ALA A 139 -10.88 -4.55 15.57
C ALA A 139 -11.25 -3.49 14.52
N GLU A 140 -11.58 -2.28 14.96
CA GLU A 140 -11.96 -1.15 14.13
C GLU A 140 -11.15 0.09 14.54
N ALA A 141 -10.21 0.49 13.70
CA ALA A 141 -9.46 1.72 13.90
C ALA A 141 -10.32 2.94 13.52
N ARG A 142 -10.10 4.06 14.22
CA ARG A 142 -10.71 5.36 13.89
C ARG A 142 -9.60 6.33 13.45
N PRO A 143 -9.16 6.26 12.19
CA PRO A 143 -8.10 7.12 11.68
C PRO A 143 -8.58 8.58 11.59
N PHE A 144 -7.63 9.50 11.69
CA PHE A 144 -7.87 10.91 11.44
C PHE A 144 -7.74 11.21 9.94
N ALA A 145 -8.50 12.20 9.48
CA ALA A 145 -8.28 12.76 8.15
C ALA A 145 -7.00 13.62 8.18
N VAL A 146 -6.20 13.51 7.13
CA VAL A 146 -4.93 14.24 6.96
C VAL A 146 -4.95 14.99 5.64
N ALA A 147 -4.46 16.21 5.65
CA ALA A 147 -4.18 16.98 4.45
C ALA A 147 -2.76 17.56 4.54
N HIS A 148 -1.99 17.40 3.47
CA HIS A 148 -0.65 17.96 3.36
C HIS A 148 -0.64 19.10 2.36
N SER A 149 0.12 20.16 2.66
CA SER A 149 0.39 21.26 1.73
C SER A 149 1.85 21.66 1.79
N HIS A 150 2.42 21.94 0.63
CA HIS A 150 3.74 22.50 0.51
C HIS A 150 3.63 23.96 0.08
N VAL A 151 4.18 24.87 0.90
CA VAL A 151 4.24 26.29 0.58
C VAL A 151 5.71 26.66 0.37
N ARG A 152 6.03 27.14 -0.83
CA ARG A 152 7.36 27.59 -1.18
C ARG A 152 7.35 29.08 -1.43
N TYR A 153 8.30 29.78 -0.80
CA TYR A 153 8.58 31.17 -1.06
C TYR A 153 9.93 31.27 -1.75
N ASP A 154 9.94 31.85 -2.94
CA ASP A 154 11.16 32.15 -3.67
C ASP A 154 11.46 33.64 -3.49
N GLY A 155 12.65 33.95 -3.04
CA GLY A 155 13.08 35.32 -2.76
C GLY A 155 14.58 35.43 -2.73
N LYS A 156 15.06 36.63 -2.55
CA LYS A 156 16.46 36.97 -2.42
C LYS A 156 16.80 37.11 -0.95
N ALA A 157 17.92 36.53 -0.53
CA ALA A 157 18.35 36.65 0.87
C ALA A 157 18.70 38.11 1.21
N ALA A 158 17.93 38.71 2.08
CA ALA A 158 18.13 40.07 2.52
C ALA A 158 17.77 40.25 4.01
N HIS A 159 18.15 41.37 4.60
CA HIS A 159 17.76 41.69 5.98
C HIS A 159 16.29 42.17 5.96
N ALA A 160 15.37 41.35 6.44
CA ALA A 160 13.93 41.60 6.35
C ALA A 160 13.45 42.93 6.98
N GLY A 161 14.18 43.47 7.96
CA GLY A 161 13.84 44.74 8.57
C GLY A 161 14.46 45.97 7.85
N ALA A 162 15.47 45.77 7.00
CA ALA A 162 16.14 46.82 6.27
C ALA A 162 15.80 46.85 4.78
N TYR A 163 15.50 45.72 4.21
CA TYR A 163 15.23 45.54 2.77
C TYR A 163 14.05 44.55 2.57
N PRO A 164 12.86 44.90 3.06
CA PRO A 164 11.70 43.99 2.98
C PRO A 164 11.18 43.77 1.56
N GLU A 165 11.61 44.57 0.60
CA GLU A 165 11.28 44.52 -0.82
C GLU A 165 12.15 43.57 -1.64
N GLU A 166 13.23 43.02 -1.09
CA GLU A 166 14.11 42.06 -1.74
C GLU A 166 13.62 40.62 -1.57
#